data_6a9167e543ade75dfff0f8c996a6dd48
#
_entry.id   6a9167e543ade75dfff0f8c996a6dd48
#
_cell.length_a   1.000
_cell.length_b   1.000
_cell.length_c   1.000
_cell.angle_alpha   90.00
_cell.angle_beta   90.00
_cell.angle_gamma   90.00
#
_symmetry.space_group_name_H-M   'P 1'
#
loop_
_entity.id
_entity.type
_entity.pdbx_description
1 polymer ?
#
loop_
_entity_poly.entity_id
_entity_poly.type
_entity_poly.pdbx_seq_one_letter_code
_entity_poly.pdbx_strand_id
1 'polypeptide(L)'
;MPHTDAGREIETLDEFDEVVAAHGSLAGRRVQAVDLTERTDELLALDAEGAVFLGCPMGPDAAARIRATGALVFPPVPGLPFDPYRGHLYSPAELFAGLAEGGYESTPDARAYDWFQQTKADHDIFASMLRAVHDDSVSDALDELLAGARVVGVMGGHAMARGTDGYAGAARLGRTLARSGVTVATGGGPGAMEAANLGAYAARFDDAMLTQALQLLAAAPSFTPSVTAWASAAFAVRSRWPDGGDSVGIPTWFYGHEPPNAFAGHIAKYFANATREDGLLARSNAGVVFLPGAAGTVQEIFDNATPNYYESRGEPTPMVLVGRAHWTERLPAWPLLTALARERSMDARIALVDTVEEAADALAKLG
;
A
#
# COMPACT_ATOMS: atom_id res chain seq x y z
N MET A 1 -10.06 -14.07 -10.44
CA MET A 1 -9.86 -15.29 -9.64
C MET A 1 -8.90 -14.90 -8.55
N PRO A 2 -9.25 -14.92 -7.27
CA PRO A 2 -8.25 -14.74 -6.23
C PRO A 2 -7.29 -15.93 -6.29
N HIS A 3 -6.03 -15.67 -6.54
CA HIS A 3 -4.98 -16.67 -6.41
C HIS A 3 -4.77 -16.91 -4.90
N THR A 4 -5.41 -17.94 -4.38
CA THR A 4 -5.05 -18.49 -3.07
C THR A 4 -3.77 -19.32 -3.27
N ASP A 5 -2.63 -18.64 -3.30
CA ASP A 5 -1.32 -19.29 -3.38
C ASP A 5 -0.77 -19.67 -1.98
N ALA A 6 -1.55 -19.43 -0.93
CA ALA A 6 -1.23 -19.68 0.49
C ALA A 6 -0.76 -21.12 0.84
N GLY A 7 -0.72 -22.04 -0.12
CA GLY A 7 -0.17 -23.39 0.06
C GLY A 7 1.08 -23.67 -0.77
N ARG A 8 1.55 -22.67 -1.55
CA ARG A 8 2.72 -22.82 -2.42
C ARG A 8 3.93 -22.00 -1.98
N GLU A 9 3.72 -21.05 -1.06
CA GLU A 9 4.74 -20.16 -0.56
C GLU A 9 5.36 -20.69 0.73
N ILE A 10 6.65 -20.45 0.89
CA ILE A 10 7.47 -20.85 2.03
C ILE A 10 8.33 -19.62 2.40
N GLU A 11 8.08 -19.02 3.56
CA GLU A 11 8.75 -17.82 4.03
C GLU A 11 9.56 -18.04 5.30
N THR A 12 9.42 -19.20 5.92
CA THR A 12 10.17 -19.57 7.13
C THR A 12 10.90 -20.88 6.97
N LEU A 13 11.96 -21.07 7.77
CA LEU A 13 12.71 -22.32 7.79
C LEU A 13 11.86 -23.47 8.33
N ASP A 14 10.98 -23.22 9.29
CA ASP A 14 10.07 -24.21 9.85
C ASP A 14 9.09 -24.71 8.78
N GLU A 15 8.48 -23.82 7.99
CA GLU A 15 7.61 -24.18 6.85
C GLU A 15 8.39 -24.96 5.80
N PHE A 16 9.61 -24.56 5.50
CA PHE A 16 10.48 -25.32 4.59
C PHE A 16 10.67 -26.74 5.06
N ASP A 17 11.06 -26.93 6.31
CA ASP A 17 11.29 -28.25 6.90
C ASP A 17 10.01 -29.09 6.95
N GLU A 18 8.85 -28.49 7.27
CA GLU A 18 7.55 -29.17 7.25
C GLU A 18 7.16 -29.62 5.85
N VAL A 19 7.32 -28.77 4.85
CA VAL A 19 6.98 -29.09 3.45
C VAL A 19 7.89 -30.19 2.92
N VAL A 20 9.18 -30.11 3.19
CA VAL A 20 10.17 -31.14 2.78
C VAL A 20 9.86 -32.47 3.45
N ALA A 21 9.56 -32.48 4.74
CA ALA A 21 9.20 -33.70 5.47
C ALA A 21 7.88 -34.34 4.96
N ALA A 22 6.90 -33.51 4.64
CA ALA A 22 5.58 -33.99 4.20
C ALA A 22 5.55 -34.45 2.73
N HIS A 23 6.30 -33.81 1.85
CA HIS A 23 6.17 -34.00 0.40
C HIS A 23 7.43 -34.51 -0.29
N GLY A 24 8.62 -34.34 0.31
CA GLY A 24 9.90 -34.70 -0.31
C GLY A 24 10.22 -33.93 -1.61
N SER A 25 9.50 -32.85 -1.87
CA SER A 25 9.59 -32.06 -3.11
C SER A 25 9.19 -30.62 -2.87
N LEU A 26 9.83 -29.71 -3.61
CA LEU A 26 9.49 -28.29 -3.70
C LEU A 26 8.92 -27.92 -5.07
N ALA A 27 8.57 -28.90 -5.90
CA ALA A 27 8.10 -28.67 -7.26
C ALA A 27 6.94 -27.66 -7.32
N GLY A 28 7.12 -26.60 -8.14
CA GLY A 28 6.15 -25.53 -8.33
C GLY A 28 5.90 -24.63 -7.11
N ARG A 29 6.77 -24.68 -6.08
CA ARG A 29 6.68 -23.83 -4.89
C ARG A 29 7.53 -22.58 -5.01
N ARG A 30 7.19 -21.55 -4.24
CA ARG A 30 7.99 -20.34 -4.03
C ARG A 30 8.62 -20.39 -2.64
N VAL A 31 9.94 -20.21 -2.56
CA VAL A 31 10.69 -20.08 -1.31
C VAL A 31 11.28 -18.68 -1.29
N GLN A 32 10.95 -17.89 -0.28
CA GLN A 32 11.22 -16.46 -0.26
C GLN A 32 11.93 -16.05 1.03
N ALA A 33 13.12 -15.43 0.87
CA ALA A 33 13.94 -14.88 1.94
C ALA A 33 14.32 -15.87 3.07
N VAL A 34 14.28 -17.18 2.79
CA VAL A 34 14.64 -18.23 3.76
C VAL A 34 16.14 -18.52 3.67
N ASP A 35 16.85 -18.52 4.82
CA ASP A 35 18.24 -18.93 4.89
C ASP A 35 18.36 -20.46 4.86
N LEU A 36 18.82 -20.97 3.73
CA LEU A 36 18.98 -22.40 3.45
C LEU A 36 20.44 -22.86 3.49
N THR A 37 21.35 -22.08 4.07
CA THR A 37 22.79 -22.42 4.14
C THR A 37 23.04 -23.71 4.87
N GLU A 38 22.26 -24.03 5.89
CA GLU A 38 22.35 -25.26 6.70
C GLU A 38 21.46 -26.41 6.16
N ARG A 39 20.87 -26.28 4.96
CA ARG A 39 19.98 -27.27 4.34
C ARG A 39 20.56 -27.85 3.04
N THR A 40 21.89 -27.86 2.92
CA THR A 40 22.59 -28.30 1.70
C THR A 40 22.25 -29.75 1.33
N ASP A 41 22.26 -30.67 2.28
CA ASP A 41 22.01 -32.09 2.01
C ASP A 41 20.58 -32.33 1.56
N GLU A 42 19.60 -31.67 2.16
CA GLU A 42 18.20 -31.69 1.77
C GLU A 42 18.02 -31.17 0.34
N LEU A 43 18.59 -30.00 0.04
CA LEU A 43 18.49 -29.36 -1.29
C LEU A 43 19.14 -30.20 -2.40
N LEU A 44 20.20 -30.94 -2.08
CA LEU A 44 20.83 -31.87 -3.04
C LEU A 44 19.94 -33.08 -3.39
N ALA A 45 19.08 -33.50 -2.47
CA ALA A 45 18.19 -34.65 -2.61
C ALA A 45 16.82 -34.30 -3.17
N LEU A 46 16.39 -33.03 -3.09
CA LEU A 46 15.04 -32.60 -3.43
C LEU A 46 14.80 -32.47 -4.95
N ASP A 47 13.57 -32.74 -5.34
CA ASP A 47 13.00 -32.29 -6.60
C ASP A 47 12.42 -30.89 -6.42
N ALA A 48 12.87 -29.97 -7.27
CA ALA A 48 12.44 -28.56 -7.28
C ALA A 48 12.03 -28.10 -8.69
N GLU A 49 11.51 -28.97 -9.53
CA GLU A 49 11.08 -28.64 -10.88
C GLU A 49 10.04 -27.50 -10.85
N GLY A 50 10.35 -26.39 -11.56
CA GLY A 50 9.47 -25.23 -11.60
C GLY A 50 9.35 -24.43 -10.28
N ALA A 51 10.17 -24.76 -9.26
CA ALA A 51 10.25 -23.95 -8.05
C ALA A 51 10.93 -22.60 -8.30
N VAL A 52 10.61 -21.61 -7.48
CA VAL A 52 11.24 -20.29 -7.50
C VAL A 52 11.85 -19.99 -6.13
N PHE A 53 13.14 -19.70 -6.10
CA PHE A 53 13.85 -19.27 -4.90
C PHE A 53 14.19 -17.79 -5.01
N LEU A 54 13.65 -16.98 -4.12
CA LEU A 54 13.80 -15.53 -4.08
C LEU A 54 14.63 -15.13 -2.87
N GLY A 55 15.88 -14.69 -3.10
CA GLY A 55 16.74 -14.18 -2.03
C GLY A 55 17.15 -15.19 -0.97
N CYS A 56 17.10 -16.48 -1.26
CA CYS A 56 17.46 -17.55 -0.32
C CYS A 56 18.97 -17.79 -0.34
N PRO A 57 19.71 -17.49 0.76
CA PRO A 57 21.08 -17.92 0.89
C PRO A 57 21.18 -19.44 0.88
N MET A 58 22.08 -20.01 0.08
CA MET A 58 22.34 -21.44 0.01
C MET A 58 23.75 -21.73 -0.48
N GLY A 59 24.26 -22.91 -0.20
CA GLY A 59 25.57 -23.35 -0.67
C GLY A 59 25.64 -23.43 -2.21
N PRO A 60 26.83 -23.20 -2.82
CA PRO A 60 26.99 -23.16 -4.26
C PRO A 60 26.59 -24.48 -4.95
N ASP A 61 26.89 -25.63 -4.33
CA ASP A 61 26.54 -26.95 -4.85
C ASP A 61 25.03 -27.17 -4.83
N ALA A 62 24.35 -26.78 -3.75
CA ALA A 62 22.90 -26.80 -3.63
C ALA A 62 22.25 -25.90 -4.70
N ALA A 63 22.74 -24.68 -4.85
CA ALA A 63 22.24 -23.75 -5.88
C ALA A 63 22.41 -24.30 -7.30
N ALA A 64 23.53 -24.93 -7.59
CA ALA A 64 23.78 -25.55 -8.89
C ALA A 64 22.82 -26.74 -9.11
N ARG A 65 22.63 -27.60 -8.11
CA ARG A 65 21.72 -28.75 -8.17
C ARG A 65 20.27 -28.32 -8.37
N ILE A 66 19.80 -27.35 -7.60
CA ILE A 66 18.44 -26.81 -7.69
C ILE A 66 18.16 -26.21 -9.08
N ARG A 67 19.09 -25.41 -9.64
CA ARG A 67 18.96 -24.93 -11.03
C ARG A 67 18.90 -26.07 -12.04
N ALA A 68 19.65 -27.13 -11.81
CA ALA A 68 19.65 -28.30 -12.70
C ALA A 68 18.32 -29.07 -12.69
N THR A 69 17.45 -28.90 -11.70
CA THR A 69 16.07 -29.45 -11.70
C THR A 69 15.09 -28.60 -12.48
N GLY A 70 15.51 -27.44 -13.01
CA GLY A 70 14.62 -26.52 -13.72
C GLY A 70 14.02 -25.42 -12.81
N ALA A 71 14.50 -25.28 -11.58
CA ALA A 71 14.10 -24.19 -10.69
C ALA A 71 14.74 -22.85 -11.09
N LEU A 72 14.04 -21.75 -10.82
CA LEU A 72 14.58 -20.40 -10.90
C LEU A 72 15.18 -19.99 -9.54
N VAL A 73 16.42 -19.55 -9.55
CA VAL A 73 17.11 -19.10 -8.32
C VAL A 73 17.59 -17.67 -8.50
N PHE A 74 16.97 -16.77 -7.78
CA PHE A 74 17.33 -15.36 -7.66
C PHE A 74 18.14 -15.19 -6.37
N PRO A 75 19.44 -14.94 -6.46
CA PRO A 75 20.29 -14.87 -5.27
C PRO A 75 20.05 -13.57 -4.50
N PRO A 76 20.42 -13.49 -3.20
CA PRO A 76 20.48 -12.22 -2.49
C PRO A 76 21.33 -11.19 -3.24
N VAL A 77 20.85 -9.94 -3.31
CA VAL A 77 21.56 -8.85 -3.98
C VAL A 77 22.07 -7.87 -2.93
N PRO A 78 23.39 -7.89 -2.62
CA PRO A 78 23.95 -7.02 -1.60
C PRO A 78 23.97 -5.54 -2.06
N GLY A 79 23.84 -4.63 -1.08
CA GLY A 79 24.01 -3.19 -1.31
C GLY A 79 22.79 -2.47 -1.90
N LEU A 80 21.66 -3.14 -2.08
CA LEU A 80 20.40 -2.48 -2.42
C LEU A 80 19.84 -1.70 -1.22
N PRO A 81 19.22 -0.54 -1.45
CA PRO A 81 18.57 0.21 -0.38
C PRO A 81 17.17 -0.33 0.00
N PHE A 82 16.72 -1.41 -0.58
CA PHE A 82 15.48 -2.12 -0.31
C PHE A 82 15.70 -3.64 -0.50
N ASP A 83 14.80 -4.42 0.08
CA ASP A 83 14.77 -5.87 -0.16
C ASP A 83 13.78 -6.18 -1.29
N PRO A 84 14.24 -6.72 -2.44
CA PRO A 84 13.35 -7.06 -3.56
C PRO A 84 12.54 -8.34 -3.30
N TYR A 85 12.86 -9.10 -2.28
CA TYR A 85 12.27 -10.40 -1.97
C TYR A 85 11.53 -10.40 -0.64
N ARG A 86 10.99 -9.26 -0.25
CA ARG A 86 10.33 -9.13 1.04
C ARG A 86 9.00 -9.87 1.12
N GLY A 87 8.79 -10.67 2.15
CA GLY A 87 7.54 -11.36 2.42
C GLY A 87 6.54 -10.56 3.28
N HIS A 88 6.81 -9.30 3.58
CA HIS A 88 5.94 -8.46 4.42
C HIS A 88 5.97 -6.99 3.99
N LEU A 89 4.90 -6.25 4.29
CA LEU A 89 4.81 -4.83 3.97
C LEU A 89 5.79 -4.00 4.81
N TYR A 90 6.12 -2.81 4.31
CA TYR A 90 6.92 -1.84 5.06
C TYR A 90 6.15 -1.30 6.27
N SER A 91 6.87 -0.97 7.31
CA SER A 91 6.39 -0.14 8.41
C SER A 91 6.90 1.30 8.28
N PRO A 92 6.22 2.29 8.91
CA PRO A 92 6.78 3.64 8.98
C PRO A 92 8.15 3.69 9.66
N ALA A 93 8.36 2.89 10.70
CA ALA A 93 9.63 2.84 11.41
C ALA A 93 10.78 2.36 10.51
N GLU A 94 10.52 1.39 9.64
CA GLU A 94 11.48 0.87 8.67
C GLU A 94 11.82 1.92 7.61
N LEU A 95 10.81 2.51 6.94
CA LEU A 95 11.04 3.48 5.87
C LEU A 95 11.72 4.76 6.35
N PHE A 96 11.47 5.18 7.59
CA PHE A 96 12.04 6.38 8.20
C PHE A 96 13.18 6.10 9.19
N ALA A 97 13.78 4.90 9.18
CA ALA A 97 14.92 4.59 10.04
C ALA A 97 16.08 5.59 9.81
N GLY A 98 16.64 6.13 10.88
CA GLY A 98 17.70 7.16 10.82
C GLY A 98 17.19 8.60 10.65
N LEU A 99 15.87 8.84 10.63
CA LEU A 99 15.29 10.18 10.47
C LEU A 99 15.77 11.16 11.55
N ALA A 100 15.85 10.72 12.80
CA ALA A 100 16.23 11.57 13.93
C ALA A 100 17.70 11.97 13.89
N GLU A 101 18.57 11.10 13.40
CA GLU A 101 20.03 11.29 13.39
C GLU A 101 20.51 12.03 12.15
N GLY A 102 19.98 11.71 10.96
CA GLY A 102 20.49 12.21 9.70
C GLY A 102 19.47 12.94 8.81
N GLY A 103 18.23 13.10 9.30
CA GLY A 103 17.15 13.67 8.51
C GLY A 103 16.62 12.71 7.42
N TYR A 104 15.64 13.20 6.65
CA TYR A 104 14.95 12.35 5.67
C TYR A 104 15.88 11.75 4.61
N GLU A 105 16.85 12.52 4.14
CA GLU A 105 17.79 12.09 3.09
C GLU A 105 18.62 10.86 3.47
N SER A 106 18.74 10.57 4.78
CA SER A 106 19.45 9.39 5.28
C SER A 106 18.56 8.14 5.39
N THR A 107 17.26 8.28 5.23
CA THR A 107 16.30 7.19 5.45
C THR A 107 16.32 6.15 4.33
N PRO A 108 15.91 4.90 4.60
CA PRO A 108 15.72 3.88 3.56
C PRO A 108 14.79 4.35 2.44
N ASP A 109 13.73 5.08 2.76
CA ASP A 109 12.80 5.61 1.78
C ASP A 109 13.46 6.56 0.77
N ALA A 110 14.22 7.54 1.24
CA ALA A 110 14.96 8.47 0.38
C ALA A 110 16.02 7.75 -0.47
N ARG A 111 16.77 6.81 0.14
CA ARG A 111 17.80 6.05 -0.58
C ARG A 111 17.22 5.13 -1.66
N ALA A 112 16.05 4.51 -1.41
CA ALA A 112 15.37 3.71 -2.43
C ALA A 112 14.89 4.58 -3.60
N TYR A 113 14.40 5.80 -3.32
CA TYR A 113 14.06 6.77 -4.34
C TYR A 113 15.26 7.20 -5.19
N ASP A 114 16.39 7.56 -4.56
CA ASP A 114 17.61 7.95 -5.27
C ASP A 114 18.13 6.83 -6.17
N TRP A 115 18.15 5.61 -5.66
CA TRP A 115 18.51 4.42 -6.45
C TRP A 115 17.57 4.23 -7.65
N PHE A 116 16.27 4.41 -7.44
CA PHE A 116 15.28 4.31 -8.51
C PHE A 116 15.51 5.37 -9.60
N GLN A 117 15.75 6.63 -9.23
CA GLN A 117 16.00 7.69 -10.21
C GLN A 117 17.26 7.42 -11.03
N GLN A 118 18.33 6.95 -10.41
CA GLN A 118 19.57 6.61 -11.09
C GLN A 118 19.37 5.46 -12.10
N THR A 119 18.78 4.37 -11.66
CA THR A 119 18.59 3.16 -12.48
C THR A 119 17.50 3.30 -13.55
N LYS A 120 16.52 4.18 -13.36
CA LYS A 120 15.48 4.49 -14.33
C LYS A 120 16.04 5.20 -15.55
N ALA A 121 16.99 6.12 -15.35
CA ALA A 121 17.62 6.87 -16.43
C ALA A 121 18.47 5.97 -17.34
N ASP A 122 19.14 4.97 -16.77
CA ASP A 122 20.10 4.12 -17.48
C ASP A 122 19.47 2.92 -18.21
N HIS A 123 18.15 2.72 -18.12
CA HIS A 123 17.45 1.54 -18.67
C HIS A 123 18.10 0.20 -18.30
N ASP A 124 18.61 0.09 -17.07
CA ASP A 124 19.24 -1.12 -16.57
C ASP A 124 18.21 -2.24 -16.43
N ILE A 125 18.41 -3.34 -17.20
CA ILE A 125 17.51 -4.50 -17.19
C ILE A 125 17.55 -5.22 -15.83
N PHE A 126 18.72 -5.29 -15.19
CA PHE A 126 18.85 -5.94 -13.87
C PHE A 126 18.05 -5.16 -12.81
N ALA A 127 18.22 -3.85 -12.77
CA ALA A 127 17.42 -2.99 -11.88
C ALA A 127 15.91 -3.08 -12.21
N SER A 128 15.54 -3.20 -13.48
CA SER A 128 14.13 -3.38 -13.87
C SER A 128 13.55 -4.70 -13.39
N MET A 129 14.31 -5.78 -13.44
CA MET A 129 13.89 -7.08 -12.90
C MET A 129 13.74 -7.02 -11.39
N LEU A 130 14.67 -6.41 -10.66
CA LEU A 130 14.59 -6.28 -9.21
C LEU A 130 13.36 -5.47 -8.76
N ARG A 131 13.05 -4.37 -9.47
CA ARG A 131 11.83 -3.60 -9.22
C ARG A 131 10.56 -4.42 -9.47
N ALA A 132 10.53 -5.21 -10.54
CA ALA A 132 9.38 -6.03 -10.87
C ALA A 132 9.13 -7.13 -9.82
N VAL A 133 10.19 -7.79 -9.38
CA VAL A 133 10.11 -8.81 -8.31
C VAL A 133 9.68 -8.17 -6.99
N HIS A 134 10.26 -7.01 -6.63
CA HIS A 134 9.87 -6.27 -5.44
C HIS A 134 8.37 -5.90 -5.46
N ASP A 135 7.89 -5.35 -6.57
CA ASP A 135 6.50 -4.92 -6.68
C ASP A 135 5.52 -6.11 -6.65
N ASP A 136 5.93 -7.26 -7.18
CA ASP A 136 5.18 -8.53 -7.07
C ASP A 136 5.15 -9.02 -5.62
N SER A 137 6.30 -9.08 -4.94
CA SER A 137 6.40 -9.47 -3.53
C SER A 137 5.56 -8.56 -2.61
N VAL A 138 5.59 -7.24 -2.83
CA VAL A 138 4.76 -6.29 -2.08
C VAL A 138 3.27 -6.49 -2.37
N SER A 139 2.90 -6.82 -3.62
CA SER A 139 1.50 -7.09 -3.99
C SER A 139 0.97 -8.33 -3.28
N ASP A 140 1.78 -9.36 -3.21
CA ASP A 140 1.46 -10.62 -2.54
C ASP A 140 1.27 -10.42 -1.03
N ALA A 141 2.24 -9.82 -0.35
CA ALA A 141 2.12 -9.46 1.07
C ALA A 141 0.90 -8.56 1.37
N LEU A 142 0.51 -7.70 0.41
CA LEU A 142 -0.70 -6.88 0.55
C LEU A 142 -1.97 -7.72 0.40
N ASP A 143 -2.00 -8.67 -0.51
CA ASP A 143 -3.14 -9.59 -0.70
C ASP A 143 -3.32 -10.49 0.52
N GLU A 144 -2.25 -10.99 1.11
CA GLU A 144 -2.28 -11.76 2.36
C GLU A 144 -2.83 -10.93 3.53
N LEU A 145 -2.30 -9.71 3.73
CA LEU A 145 -2.78 -8.80 4.79
C LEU A 145 -4.27 -8.50 4.65
N LEU A 146 -4.76 -8.34 3.42
CA LEU A 146 -6.15 -7.96 3.16
C LEU A 146 -7.10 -9.16 2.93
N ALA A 147 -6.60 -10.39 3.05
CA ALA A 147 -7.40 -11.59 2.85
C ALA A 147 -8.64 -11.60 3.77
N GLY A 148 -9.82 -11.62 3.19
CA GLY A 148 -11.10 -11.58 3.91
C GLY A 148 -11.46 -10.23 4.55
N ALA A 149 -10.64 -9.19 4.41
CA ALA A 149 -10.92 -7.87 4.94
C ALA A 149 -11.95 -7.10 4.08
N ARG A 150 -12.75 -6.27 4.73
CA ARG A 150 -13.55 -5.24 4.08
C ARG A 150 -12.72 -3.96 4.01
N VAL A 151 -12.37 -3.54 2.80
CA VAL A 151 -11.45 -2.42 2.56
C VAL A 151 -12.20 -1.25 1.94
N VAL A 152 -12.04 -0.06 2.53
CA VAL A 152 -12.52 1.21 1.98
C VAL A 152 -11.32 2.06 1.56
N GLY A 153 -11.27 2.40 0.27
CA GLY A 153 -10.31 3.34 -0.28
C GLY A 153 -10.66 4.78 0.05
N VAL A 154 -9.71 5.59 0.50
CA VAL A 154 -9.89 7.05 0.64
C VAL A 154 -8.86 7.76 -0.23
N MET A 155 -9.34 8.37 -1.31
CA MET A 155 -8.56 9.13 -2.29
C MET A 155 -8.71 10.63 -2.05
N GLY A 156 -7.71 11.41 -2.41
CA GLY A 156 -7.78 12.87 -2.27
C GLY A 156 -6.42 13.56 -2.43
N GLY A 157 -6.45 14.89 -2.47
CA GLY A 157 -5.28 15.69 -2.80
C GLY A 157 -4.14 15.63 -1.77
N HIS A 158 -2.92 15.42 -2.25
CA HIS A 158 -1.68 15.47 -1.43
C HIS A 158 -1.38 16.88 -0.91
N ALA A 159 -1.90 17.91 -1.57
CA ALA A 159 -1.67 19.32 -1.20
C ALA A 159 -2.55 19.81 -0.03
N MET A 160 -3.42 18.97 0.53
CA MET A 160 -4.25 19.32 1.68
C MET A 160 -3.37 19.51 2.90
N ALA A 161 -3.22 20.76 3.37
CA ALA A 161 -2.33 21.09 4.47
C ALA A 161 -2.89 20.64 5.82
N ARG A 162 -2.01 20.17 6.71
CA ARG A 162 -2.34 19.97 8.14
C ARG A 162 -2.80 21.29 8.75
N GLY A 163 -3.72 21.21 9.71
CA GLY A 163 -4.31 22.40 10.35
C GLY A 163 -5.49 23.02 9.57
N THR A 164 -5.88 22.48 8.42
CA THR A 164 -7.08 22.90 7.69
C THR A 164 -8.30 22.07 8.08
N ASP A 165 -9.50 22.63 7.89
CA ASP A 165 -10.78 21.93 8.15
C ASP A 165 -10.92 20.70 7.27
N GLY A 166 -10.44 20.74 6.01
CA GLY A 166 -10.42 19.62 5.10
C GLY A 166 -9.59 18.45 5.64
N TYR A 167 -8.37 18.74 6.16
CA TYR A 167 -7.51 17.72 6.77
C TYR A 167 -8.17 17.13 8.02
N ALA A 168 -8.72 17.95 8.90
CA ALA A 168 -9.45 17.49 10.09
C ALA A 168 -10.70 16.66 9.70
N GLY A 169 -11.40 17.06 8.64
CA GLY A 169 -12.53 16.30 8.07
C GLY A 169 -12.10 14.91 7.57
N ALA A 170 -11.03 14.84 6.78
CA ALA A 170 -10.50 13.56 6.28
C ALA A 170 -10.05 12.64 7.43
N ALA A 171 -9.48 13.20 8.50
CA ALA A 171 -9.12 12.44 9.69
C ALA A 171 -10.37 11.90 10.43
N ARG A 172 -11.42 12.71 10.57
CA ARG A 172 -12.69 12.21 11.13
C ARG A 172 -13.31 11.09 10.29
N LEU A 173 -13.28 11.22 8.96
CA LEU A 173 -13.74 10.16 8.05
C LEU A 173 -12.97 8.86 8.29
N GLY A 174 -11.64 8.88 8.22
CA GLY A 174 -10.81 7.70 8.45
C GLY A 174 -11.10 7.02 9.80
N ARG A 175 -11.32 7.83 10.85
CA ARG A 175 -11.68 7.33 12.18
C ARG A 175 -13.07 6.66 12.21
N THR A 176 -14.05 7.28 11.57
CA THR A 176 -15.41 6.73 11.48
C THR A 176 -15.41 5.41 10.73
N LEU A 177 -14.71 5.34 9.60
CA LEU A 177 -14.58 4.13 8.81
C LEU A 177 -13.89 3.01 9.62
N ALA A 178 -12.74 3.29 10.23
CA ALA A 178 -12.03 2.28 11.02
C ALA A 178 -12.86 1.78 12.22
N ARG A 179 -13.62 2.66 12.89
CA ARG A 179 -14.53 2.28 13.97
C ARG A 179 -15.74 1.45 13.50
N SER A 180 -16.10 1.50 12.22
CA SER A 180 -17.12 0.62 11.63
C SER A 180 -16.59 -0.77 11.26
N GLY A 181 -15.32 -1.05 11.55
CA GLY A 181 -14.71 -2.36 11.34
C GLY A 181 -14.23 -2.61 9.90
N VAL A 182 -14.02 -1.55 9.11
CA VAL A 182 -13.39 -1.66 7.79
C VAL A 182 -11.91 -1.26 7.84
N THR A 183 -11.10 -1.85 7.01
CA THR A 183 -9.72 -1.43 6.80
C THR A 183 -9.69 -0.19 5.91
N VAL A 184 -9.08 0.89 6.40
CA VAL A 184 -8.88 2.11 5.61
C VAL A 184 -7.61 1.96 4.77
N ALA A 185 -7.74 2.08 3.46
CA ALA A 185 -6.64 2.10 2.51
C ALA A 185 -6.55 3.47 1.81
N THR A 186 -5.34 3.97 1.61
CA THR A 186 -5.09 5.24 0.93
C THR A 186 -3.90 5.13 -0.03
N GLY A 187 -3.68 6.15 -0.86
CA GLY A 187 -2.44 6.26 -1.63
C GLY A 187 -1.18 6.46 -0.78
N GLY A 188 -1.27 6.46 0.54
CA GLY A 188 -0.14 6.41 1.47
C GLY A 188 0.73 7.66 1.55
N GLY A 189 0.41 8.72 0.79
CA GLY A 189 1.16 9.98 0.76
C GLY A 189 0.66 11.02 1.77
N PRO A 190 1.11 12.29 1.62
CA PRO A 190 0.69 13.43 2.44
C PRO A 190 -0.78 13.83 2.22
N GLY A 191 -1.24 14.82 2.95
CA GLY A 191 -2.52 15.50 2.75
C GLY A 191 -3.73 14.67 3.16
N ALA A 192 -4.71 14.53 2.28
CA ALA A 192 -5.95 13.80 2.56
C ALA A 192 -5.70 12.34 2.92
N MET A 193 -4.71 11.71 2.28
CA MET A 193 -4.30 10.33 2.52
C MET A 193 -3.74 10.16 3.92
N GLU A 194 -2.80 11.03 4.30
CA GLU A 194 -2.26 11.06 5.66
C GLU A 194 -3.35 11.29 6.70
N ALA A 195 -4.25 12.23 6.45
CA ALA A 195 -5.34 12.56 7.36
C ALA A 195 -6.26 11.34 7.59
N ALA A 196 -6.63 10.61 6.55
CA ALA A 196 -7.44 9.41 6.67
C ALA A 196 -6.72 8.30 7.45
N ASN A 197 -5.43 8.07 7.20
CA ASN A 197 -4.63 7.13 7.99
C ASN A 197 -4.46 7.58 9.46
N LEU A 198 -4.25 8.88 9.73
CA LEU A 198 -4.28 9.44 11.09
C LEU A 198 -5.61 9.15 11.80
N GLY A 199 -6.72 9.31 11.08
CA GLY A 199 -8.04 8.99 11.59
C GLY A 199 -8.17 7.53 11.98
N ALA A 200 -7.76 6.61 11.13
CA ALA A 200 -7.73 5.18 11.40
C ALA A 200 -6.82 4.85 12.59
N TYR A 201 -5.63 5.45 12.64
CA TYR A 201 -4.71 5.35 13.79
C TYR A 201 -5.38 5.79 15.09
N ALA A 202 -6.13 6.90 15.05
CA ALA A 202 -6.84 7.45 16.20
C ALA A 202 -8.11 6.69 16.59
N ALA A 203 -8.52 5.65 15.84
CA ALA A 203 -9.79 4.95 16.09
C ALA A 203 -9.85 4.26 17.46
N ARG A 204 -8.70 3.84 17.99
CA ARG A 204 -8.57 3.19 19.31
C ARG A 204 -8.58 4.14 20.50
N PHE A 205 -8.46 5.46 20.26
CA PHE A 205 -8.37 6.47 21.30
C PHE A 205 -9.65 7.31 21.40
N ASP A 206 -9.73 8.14 22.42
CA ASP A 206 -10.81 9.09 22.62
C ASP A 206 -10.78 10.28 21.63
N ASP A 207 -11.77 11.15 21.68
CA ASP A 207 -11.88 12.30 20.78
C ASP A 207 -10.83 13.37 21.08
N ALA A 208 -10.38 13.45 22.32
CA ALA A 208 -9.36 14.41 22.75
C ALA A 208 -8.00 14.10 22.13
N MET A 209 -7.67 12.81 21.91
CA MET A 209 -6.43 12.39 21.23
C MET A 209 -6.38 12.95 19.82
N LEU A 210 -7.42 12.74 19.00
CA LEU A 210 -7.42 13.22 17.61
C LEU A 210 -7.29 14.75 17.55
N THR A 211 -8.01 15.46 18.42
CA THR A 211 -7.92 16.93 18.51
C THR A 211 -6.51 17.40 18.82
N GLN A 212 -5.84 16.78 19.82
CA GLN A 212 -4.47 17.12 20.17
C GLN A 212 -3.47 16.74 19.08
N ALA A 213 -3.63 15.59 18.44
CA ALA A 213 -2.79 15.17 17.31
C ALA A 213 -2.87 16.17 16.15
N LEU A 214 -4.08 16.61 15.78
CA LEU A 214 -4.28 17.63 14.74
C LEU A 214 -3.60 18.95 15.09
N GLN A 215 -3.66 19.38 16.35
CA GLN A 215 -2.96 20.59 16.83
C GLN A 215 -1.44 20.47 16.75
N LEU A 216 -0.88 19.33 17.15
CA LEU A 216 0.57 19.08 17.06
C LEU A 216 1.05 19.06 15.61
N LEU A 217 0.32 18.42 14.74
CA LEU A 217 0.66 18.29 13.31
C LEU A 217 0.57 19.63 12.57
N ALA A 218 -0.29 20.55 13.01
CA ALA A 218 -0.45 21.87 12.40
C ALA A 218 0.85 22.73 12.48
N ALA A 219 1.79 22.41 13.37
CA ALA A 219 3.10 23.07 13.45
C ALA A 219 4.00 22.77 12.24
N ALA A 220 3.75 21.65 11.52
CA ALA A 220 4.44 21.30 10.28
C ALA A 220 3.38 21.03 9.20
N PRO A 221 2.78 22.07 8.58
CA PRO A 221 1.56 21.94 7.77
C PRO A 221 1.77 21.20 6.46
N SER A 222 2.99 21.16 5.93
CA SER A 222 3.34 20.53 4.66
C SER A 222 4.68 19.81 4.74
N PHE A 223 4.87 18.79 3.91
CA PHE A 223 6.15 18.09 3.73
C PHE A 223 7.20 18.97 3.02
N THR A 224 6.78 20.04 2.39
CA THR A 224 7.68 21.10 1.88
C THR A 224 7.65 22.31 2.82
N PRO A 225 8.79 22.96 3.11
CA PRO A 225 10.10 22.71 2.53
C PRO A 225 10.92 21.59 3.23
N SER A 226 10.43 20.94 4.28
CA SER A 226 11.19 19.96 5.05
C SER A 226 10.38 18.69 5.35
N VAL A 227 10.70 17.62 4.62
CA VAL A 227 10.16 16.28 4.90
C VAL A 227 10.56 15.84 6.31
N THR A 228 11.80 16.13 6.74
CA THR A 228 12.28 15.81 8.10
C THR A 228 11.36 16.40 9.18
N ALA A 229 11.05 17.71 9.11
CA ALA A 229 10.19 18.35 10.10
C ALA A 229 8.76 17.79 10.07
N TRP A 230 8.22 17.56 8.88
CA TRP A 230 6.89 17.00 8.68
C TRP A 230 6.77 15.58 9.24
N ALA A 231 7.71 14.69 8.92
CA ALA A 231 7.73 13.31 9.41
C ALA A 231 8.00 13.26 10.93
N SER A 232 8.93 14.07 11.44
CA SER A 232 9.22 14.14 12.88
C SER A 232 8.00 14.53 13.70
N ALA A 233 7.16 15.45 13.21
CA ALA A 233 5.92 15.83 13.87
C ALA A 233 4.93 14.63 13.94
N ALA A 234 4.85 13.82 12.88
CA ALA A 234 4.03 12.62 12.87
C ALA A 234 4.56 11.55 13.84
N PHE A 235 5.86 11.32 13.88
CA PHE A 235 6.47 10.39 14.85
C PHE A 235 6.33 10.89 16.30
N ALA A 236 6.34 12.19 16.55
CA ALA A 236 6.04 12.74 17.90
C ALA A 236 4.60 12.41 18.34
N VAL A 237 3.63 12.47 17.42
CA VAL A 237 2.26 11.99 17.69
C VAL A 237 2.24 10.50 18.01
N ARG A 238 2.88 9.66 17.19
CA ARG A 238 2.94 8.20 17.42
C ARG A 238 3.62 7.85 18.74
N SER A 239 4.68 8.55 19.10
CA SER A 239 5.39 8.32 20.37
C SER A 239 4.55 8.72 21.60
N ARG A 240 3.72 9.76 21.46
CA ARG A 240 2.83 10.19 22.53
C ARG A 240 1.63 9.26 22.74
N TRP A 241 1.15 8.67 21.66
CA TRP A 241 0.04 7.70 21.67
C TRP A 241 0.43 6.45 20.86
N PRO A 242 1.20 5.55 21.48
CA PRO A 242 1.58 4.29 20.83
C PRO A 242 0.37 3.37 20.62
N ASP A 243 0.54 2.34 19.81
CA ASP A 243 -0.43 1.26 19.57
C ASP A 243 -1.78 1.74 18.99
N GLY A 244 -1.71 2.67 18.03
CA GLY A 244 -2.87 3.13 17.27
C GLY A 244 -3.53 2.03 16.43
N GLY A 245 -4.66 2.38 15.81
CA GLY A 245 -5.34 1.49 14.86
C GLY A 245 -4.54 1.29 13.57
N ASP A 246 -4.74 0.14 12.94
CA ASP A 246 -4.09 -0.20 11.68
C ASP A 246 -4.82 0.37 10.48
N SER A 247 -4.06 0.67 9.44
CA SER A 247 -4.54 1.07 8.12
C SER A 247 -3.43 0.82 7.09
N VAL A 248 -3.78 0.91 5.82
CA VAL A 248 -2.86 0.65 4.73
C VAL A 248 -2.57 1.92 3.94
N GLY A 249 -1.29 2.18 3.70
CA GLY A 249 -0.82 3.17 2.74
C GLY A 249 -0.24 2.46 1.52
N ILE A 250 -0.60 2.93 0.31
CA ILE A 250 -0.13 2.34 -0.94
C ILE A 250 0.58 3.42 -1.79
N PRO A 251 1.76 3.91 -1.34
CA PRO A 251 2.50 4.95 -2.05
C PRO A 251 3.40 4.40 -3.16
N THR A 252 4.04 5.31 -3.89
CA THR A 252 4.99 4.97 -4.93
C THR A 252 6.27 5.81 -4.81
N TRP A 253 7.41 5.25 -5.25
CA TRP A 253 8.64 6.02 -5.49
C TRP A 253 8.65 6.73 -6.85
N PHE A 254 7.63 6.50 -7.69
CA PHE A 254 7.57 7.08 -9.03
C PHE A 254 7.57 8.60 -9.01
N TYR A 255 6.83 9.21 -8.12
CA TYR A 255 6.70 10.67 -7.95
C TYR A 255 7.68 11.28 -6.94
N GLY A 256 8.49 10.56 -6.28
CA GLY A 256 9.66 10.84 -5.47
C GLY A 256 9.69 11.98 -4.46
N HIS A 257 8.97 13.03 -4.70
CA HIS A 257 8.86 14.15 -3.77
C HIS A 257 7.72 13.99 -2.75
N GLU A 258 6.96 12.89 -2.86
CA GLU A 258 5.88 12.57 -1.93
C GLU A 258 6.33 11.45 -0.97
N PRO A 259 6.73 11.80 0.27
CA PRO A 259 7.10 10.80 1.26
C PRO A 259 5.88 9.99 1.70
N PRO A 260 6.06 8.74 2.16
CA PRO A 260 4.98 7.98 2.78
C PRO A 260 4.52 8.66 4.06
N ASN A 261 3.24 8.61 4.39
CA ASN A 261 2.78 9.11 5.67
C ASN A 261 3.08 8.10 6.80
N ALA A 262 3.35 8.60 8.00
CA ALA A 262 3.73 7.77 9.12
C ALA A 262 2.54 7.16 9.90
N PHE A 263 1.28 7.40 9.49
CA PHE A 263 0.11 6.90 10.21
C PHE A 263 -0.48 5.61 9.64
N ALA A 264 -0.14 5.24 8.40
CA ALA A 264 -0.43 3.92 7.88
C ALA A 264 0.44 2.89 8.63
N GLY A 265 -0.19 1.91 9.29
CA GLY A 265 0.54 0.84 10.01
C GLY A 265 1.28 -0.08 9.06
N HIS A 266 0.69 -0.33 7.89
CA HIS A 266 1.24 -1.15 6.81
C HIS A 266 1.39 -0.32 5.54
N ILE A 267 2.55 -0.39 4.90
CA ILE A 267 2.87 0.41 3.72
C ILE A 267 3.30 -0.51 2.57
N ALA A 268 2.47 -0.58 1.54
CA ALA A 268 2.79 -1.23 0.28
C ALA A 268 3.37 -0.19 -0.69
N LYS A 269 4.69 -0.03 -0.73
CA LYS A 269 5.32 1.00 -1.56
C LYS A 269 5.89 0.42 -2.84
N TYR A 270 5.52 0.99 -3.99
CA TYR A 270 5.80 0.46 -5.32
C TYR A 270 6.77 1.33 -6.11
N PHE A 271 7.53 0.70 -7.02
CA PHE A 271 8.28 1.40 -8.07
C PHE A 271 7.41 1.71 -9.29
N ALA A 272 6.49 0.80 -9.64
CA ALA A 272 5.58 0.97 -10.78
C ALA A 272 4.27 1.65 -10.35
N ASN A 273 4.00 2.86 -10.88
CA ASN A 273 2.80 3.61 -10.51
C ASN A 273 1.51 2.93 -10.97
N ALA A 274 1.51 2.28 -12.14
CA ALA A 274 0.33 1.58 -12.66
C ALA A 274 -0.09 0.43 -11.72
N THR A 275 0.86 -0.40 -11.27
CA THR A 275 0.60 -1.47 -10.30
C THR A 275 0.02 -0.93 -9.00
N ARG A 276 0.55 0.22 -8.54
CA ARG A 276 0.08 0.89 -7.32
C ARG A 276 -1.37 1.39 -7.46
N GLU A 277 -1.71 2.06 -8.57
CA GLU A 277 -3.04 2.62 -8.78
C GLU A 277 -4.10 1.52 -8.93
N ASP A 278 -3.87 0.57 -9.82
CA ASP A 278 -4.74 -0.59 -9.98
C ASP A 278 -4.86 -1.41 -8.69
N GLY A 279 -3.76 -1.59 -7.98
CA GLY A 279 -3.69 -2.37 -6.75
C GLY A 279 -4.56 -1.80 -5.64
N LEU A 280 -4.57 -0.48 -5.44
CA LEU A 280 -5.37 0.20 -4.43
C LEU A 280 -6.87 0.08 -4.72
N LEU A 281 -7.27 0.42 -5.97
CA LEU A 281 -8.68 0.41 -6.36
C LEU A 281 -9.26 -1.01 -6.44
N ALA A 282 -8.46 -1.99 -6.88
CA ALA A 282 -8.90 -3.39 -6.96
C ALA A 282 -9.21 -3.99 -5.59
N ARG A 283 -8.47 -3.57 -4.56
CA ARG A 283 -8.62 -4.07 -3.20
C ARG A 283 -9.64 -3.32 -2.36
N SER A 284 -10.13 -2.15 -2.84
CA SER A 284 -11.16 -1.34 -2.17
C SER A 284 -12.56 -1.95 -2.33
N ASN A 285 -12.74 -3.18 -1.87
CA ASN A 285 -13.93 -4.02 -2.09
C ASN A 285 -15.19 -3.54 -1.34
N ALA A 286 -15.05 -2.69 -0.33
CA ALA A 286 -16.18 -2.10 0.41
C ALA A 286 -16.52 -0.67 -0.05
N GLY A 287 -15.84 -0.16 -1.11
CA GLY A 287 -16.10 1.11 -1.75
C GLY A 287 -14.94 2.10 -1.67
N VAL A 288 -15.10 3.23 -2.36
CA VAL A 288 -14.09 4.30 -2.42
C VAL A 288 -14.73 5.65 -2.14
N VAL A 289 -14.09 6.44 -1.28
CA VAL A 289 -14.43 7.84 -1.01
C VAL A 289 -13.40 8.75 -1.68
N PHE A 290 -13.87 9.66 -2.51
CA PHE A 290 -13.06 10.65 -3.22
C PHE A 290 -13.23 12.03 -2.58
N LEU A 291 -12.24 12.47 -1.81
CA LEU A 291 -12.15 13.82 -1.27
C LEU A 291 -11.67 14.80 -2.35
N PRO A 292 -11.88 16.14 -2.19
CA PRO A 292 -11.38 17.10 -3.15
C PRO A 292 -9.89 16.91 -3.46
N GLY A 293 -9.58 16.81 -4.76
CA GLY A 293 -8.25 16.56 -5.28
C GLY A 293 -8.00 17.23 -6.61
N ALA A 294 -6.97 16.83 -7.34
CA ALA A 294 -6.59 17.35 -8.64
C ALA A 294 -6.62 16.24 -9.72
N ALA A 295 -5.73 16.31 -10.71
CA ALA A 295 -5.71 15.42 -11.86
C ALA A 295 -5.61 13.93 -11.47
N GLY A 296 -4.74 13.58 -10.50
CA GLY A 296 -4.60 12.19 -10.04
C GLY A 296 -5.90 11.65 -9.45
N THR A 297 -6.60 12.45 -8.62
CA THR A 297 -7.88 12.02 -8.05
C THR A 297 -8.97 11.91 -9.11
N VAL A 298 -8.97 12.76 -10.15
CA VAL A 298 -9.88 12.60 -11.31
C VAL A 298 -9.57 11.30 -12.05
N GLN A 299 -8.30 10.98 -12.28
CA GLN A 299 -7.89 9.70 -12.85
C GLN A 299 -8.41 8.53 -12.01
N GLU A 300 -8.17 8.52 -10.70
CA GLU A 300 -8.61 7.48 -9.76
C GLU A 300 -10.16 7.28 -9.80
N ILE A 301 -10.94 8.36 -9.97
CA ILE A 301 -12.40 8.25 -10.15
C ILE A 301 -12.75 7.40 -11.38
N PHE A 302 -12.10 7.63 -12.52
CA PHE A 302 -12.42 6.93 -13.76
C PHE A 302 -11.75 5.55 -13.85
N ASP A 303 -10.60 5.38 -13.23
CA ASP A 303 -9.96 4.06 -13.05
C ASP A 303 -10.84 3.13 -12.20
N ASN A 304 -11.53 3.67 -11.18
CA ASN A 304 -12.53 2.92 -10.41
C ASN A 304 -13.87 2.76 -11.16
N ALA A 305 -14.32 3.79 -11.88
CA ALA A 305 -15.57 3.72 -12.63
C ALA A 305 -15.53 2.69 -13.78
N THR A 306 -14.37 2.50 -14.40
CA THR A 306 -14.23 1.59 -15.56
C THR A 306 -14.57 0.13 -15.22
N PRO A 307 -13.98 -0.52 -14.20
CA PRO A 307 -14.36 -1.88 -13.81
C PRO A 307 -15.82 -1.95 -13.33
N ASN A 308 -16.34 -0.93 -12.66
CA ASN A 308 -17.75 -0.86 -12.26
C ASN A 308 -18.69 -0.79 -13.48
N TYR A 309 -18.29 -0.04 -14.53
CA TYR A 309 -19.05 0.08 -15.77
C TYR A 309 -19.15 -1.24 -16.53
N TYR A 310 -18.06 -2.02 -16.58
CA TYR A 310 -18.01 -3.31 -17.27
C TYR A 310 -18.33 -4.51 -16.37
N GLU A 311 -18.57 -4.28 -15.08
CA GLU A 311 -18.76 -5.34 -14.08
C GLU A 311 -17.63 -6.38 -14.08
N SER A 312 -16.43 -5.94 -14.43
CA SER A 312 -15.28 -6.84 -14.67
C SER A 312 -14.71 -7.45 -13.38
N ARG A 313 -15.08 -6.88 -12.22
CA ARG A 313 -14.70 -7.37 -10.88
C ARG A 313 -15.91 -7.89 -10.08
N GLY A 314 -17.04 -8.15 -10.73
CA GLY A 314 -18.31 -8.52 -10.11
C GLY A 314 -19.25 -7.32 -9.92
N GLU A 315 -20.06 -7.31 -8.86
CA GLU A 315 -20.95 -6.19 -8.57
C GLU A 315 -20.17 -4.88 -8.39
N PRO A 316 -20.68 -3.74 -8.91
CA PRO A 316 -20.03 -2.45 -8.77
C PRO A 316 -19.85 -2.06 -7.30
N THR A 317 -18.64 -1.63 -6.95
CA THR A 317 -18.32 -1.13 -5.61
C THR A 317 -18.82 0.30 -5.42
N PRO A 318 -19.27 0.69 -4.21
CA PRO A 318 -19.69 2.05 -3.91
C PRO A 318 -18.63 3.10 -4.22
N MET A 319 -19.05 4.22 -4.83
CA MET A 319 -18.22 5.38 -5.12
C MET A 319 -18.87 6.63 -4.52
N VAL A 320 -18.22 7.29 -3.57
CA VAL A 320 -18.75 8.49 -2.92
C VAL A 320 -17.79 9.66 -3.16
N LEU A 321 -18.29 10.70 -3.86
CA LEU A 321 -17.56 11.94 -4.09
C LEU A 321 -17.98 12.97 -3.04
N VAL A 322 -17.00 13.60 -2.37
CA VAL A 322 -17.24 14.61 -1.33
C VAL A 322 -16.93 16.01 -1.86
N GLY A 323 -17.85 16.95 -1.64
CA GLY A 323 -17.71 18.35 -2.06
C GLY A 323 -18.38 18.61 -3.42
N ARG A 324 -19.69 18.84 -3.38
CA ARG A 324 -20.55 19.07 -4.57
C ARG A 324 -19.97 20.13 -5.50
N ALA A 325 -19.68 21.32 -4.99
CA ALA A 325 -19.14 22.42 -5.80
C ALA A 325 -17.80 22.07 -6.45
N HIS A 326 -16.95 21.27 -5.77
CA HIS A 326 -15.68 20.83 -6.35
C HIS A 326 -15.90 19.93 -7.57
N TRP A 327 -16.77 18.93 -7.44
CA TRP A 327 -16.96 17.88 -8.45
C TRP A 327 -18.02 18.24 -9.53
N THR A 328 -18.75 19.35 -9.37
CA THR A 328 -19.71 19.81 -10.40
C THR A 328 -19.28 21.09 -11.10
N GLU A 329 -18.47 21.95 -10.45
CA GLU A 329 -18.14 23.27 -10.98
C GLU A 329 -16.64 23.43 -11.24
N ARG A 330 -15.79 23.13 -10.22
CA ARG A 330 -14.35 23.35 -10.31
C ARG A 330 -13.64 22.29 -11.17
N LEU A 331 -13.89 21.01 -10.91
CA LEU A 331 -13.44 19.87 -11.68
C LEU A 331 -14.65 18.95 -11.91
N PRO A 332 -15.44 19.17 -13.00
CA PRO A 332 -16.76 18.57 -13.15
C PRO A 332 -16.70 17.08 -13.56
N ALA A 333 -16.11 16.24 -12.69
CA ALA A 333 -16.07 14.80 -12.86
C ALA A 333 -17.44 14.14 -12.62
N TRP A 334 -18.27 14.69 -11.72
CA TRP A 334 -19.58 14.14 -11.39
C TRP A 334 -20.55 14.07 -12.59
N PRO A 335 -20.73 15.11 -13.41
CA PRO A 335 -21.57 15.02 -14.59
C PRO A 335 -21.15 13.93 -15.58
N LEU A 336 -19.84 13.72 -15.74
CA LEU A 336 -19.33 12.66 -16.61
C LEU A 336 -19.52 11.28 -15.98
N LEU A 337 -19.26 11.12 -14.69
CA LEU A 337 -19.48 9.87 -13.97
C LEU A 337 -20.95 9.43 -14.02
N THR A 338 -21.89 10.36 -13.77
CA THR A 338 -23.33 10.07 -13.85
C THR A 338 -23.78 9.74 -15.27
N ALA A 339 -23.18 10.37 -16.30
CA ALA A 339 -23.47 10.04 -17.69
C ALA A 339 -23.01 8.62 -18.05
N LEU A 340 -21.87 8.18 -17.53
CA LEU A 340 -21.40 6.80 -17.68
C LEU A 340 -22.28 5.80 -16.92
N ALA A 341 -22.72 6.16 -15.72
CA ALA A 341 -23.50 5.29 -14.84
C ALA A 341 -24.92 5.04 -15.31
N ARG A 342 -25.47 5.95 -16.11
CA ARG A 342 -26.88 5.92 -16.53
C ARG A 342 -27.28 4.56 -17.14
N GLU A 343 -28.43 4.02 -16.65
CA GLU A 343 -28.99 2.74 -17.08
C GLU A 343 -28.07 1.53 -16.82
N ARG A 344 -27.14 1.65 -15.85
CA ARG A 344 -26.23 0.56 -15.44
C ARG A 344 -26.36 0.27 -13.95
N SER A 345 -25.93 -0.89 -13.52
CA SER A 345 -25.91 -1.30 -12.11
C SER A 345 -25.10 -0.32 -11.23
N MET A 346 -24.04 0.28 -11.76
CA MET A 346 -23.25 1.27 -11.05
C MET A 346 -23.99 2.57 -10.73
N ASP A 347 -25.11 2.90 -11.41
CA ASP A 347 -25.89 4.12 -11.12
C ASP A 347 -26.43 4.13 -9.69
N ALA A 348 -26.80 2.96 -9.18
CA ALA A 348 -27.24 2.79 -7.79
C ALA A 348 -26.07 2.73 -6.78
N ARG A 349 -24.83 2.82 -7.23
CA ARG A 349 -23.62 2.67 -6.41
C ARG A 349 -22.76 3.94 -6.35
N ILE A 350 -23.22 5.05 -6.92
CA ILE A 350 -22.51 6.34 -6.89
C ILE A 350 -23.26 7.36 -6.06
N ALA A 351 -22.57 8.19 -5.30
CA ALA A 351 -23.14 9.30 -4.55
C ALA A 351 -22.27 10.55 -4.58
N LEU A 352 -22.90 11.71 -4.52
CA LEU A 352 -22.27 13.01 -4.37
C LEU A 352 -22.81 13.69 -3.10
N VAL A 353 -21.92 13.98 -2.16
CA VAL A 353 -22.24 14.56 -0.86
C VAL A 353 -21.39 15.80 -0.58
N ASP A 354 -21.73 16.57 0.43
CA ASP A 354 -20.99 17.79 0.77
C ASP A 354 -20.04 17.59 1.96
N THR A 355 -20.33 16.66 2.87
CA THR A 355 -19.55 16.45 4.09
C THR A 355 -18.99 15.04 4.19
N VAL A 356 -17.98 14.88 5.01
CA VAL A 356 -17.35 13.57 5.30
C VAL A 356 -18.26 12.66 6.13
N GLU A 357 -19.12 13.25 6.94
CA GLU A 357 -20.13 12.56 7.73
C GLU A 357 -21.18 11.93 6.81
N GLU A 358 -21.70 12.72 5.85
CA GLU A 358 -22.59 12.22 4.80
C GLU A 358 -21.93 11.12 3.94
N ALA A 359 -20.60 11.20 3.73
CA ALA A 359 -19.87 10.19 2.96
C ALA A 359 -19.86 8.83 3.65
N ALA A 360 -19.63 8.80 4.95
CA ALA A 360 -19.66 7.55 5.72
C ALA A 360 -21.06 6.92 5.69
N ASP A 361 -22.10 7.74 5.84
CA ASP A 361 -23.50 7.31 5.78
C ASP A 361 -23.89 6.81 4.38
N ALA A 362 -23.47 7.51 3.33
CA ALA A 362 -23.72 7.12 1.95
C ALA A 362 -23.05 5.78 1.63
N LEU A 363 -21.79 5.63 2.02
CA LEU A 363 -21.03 4.38 1.82
C LEU A 363 -21.75 3.18 2.48
N ALA A 364 -22.22 3.36 3.71
CA ALA A 364 -22.95 2.33 4.44
C ALA A 364 -24.31 1.95 3.81
N LYS A 365 -24.95 2.89 3.09
CA LYS A 365 -26.23 2.65 2.38
C LYS A 365 -26.04 2.01 1.02
N LEU A 366 -24.90 2.27 0.38
CA LEU A 366 -24.60 1.78 -0.97
C LEU A 366 -23.93 0.38 -0.95
N GLY A 367 -23.23 0.02 0.14
CA GLY A 367 -22.59 -1.28 0.34
C GLY A 367 -23.58 -2.29 0.90
#